data_e11edd906af84a00c75f40d855781d65
#
_entry.id   e11edd906af84a00c75f40d855781d65
#
_cell.length_a   1.000
_cell.length_b   1.000
_cell.length_c   1.000
_cell.angle_alpha   90.00
_cell.angle_beta   90.00
_cell.angle_gamma   90.00
#
_symmetry.space_group_name_H-M   'P 1'
#
loop_
_entity.id
_entity.type
_entity.pdbx_description
1 polymer ?
#
loop_
_entity_poly.entity_id
_entity_poly.type
_entity_poly.pdbx_seq_one_letter_code
_entity_poly.pdbx_strand_id
1 'polypeptide(L)'
;ERPLVTFDDAITVSGKDCYTLHCRFLGMIPFKDVKVKNTPAKDVYVSGNAVGIYMQTEGVLIIDTGEIRSEGGKTQDPARDIVKPGDYIVAFNQEVVRCKQDLLDDLKDLNETSVTLKVRRDEKTIPLSVTPVKDESGTYKLGIWVRDDTQGIGTLTYVDENGRYGALGHGISDVDTGE
;
A
#
# COMPACT_ATOMS: atom_id res chain seq x y z
N GLU A 1 -33.49 -14.81 -25.42
CA GLU A 1 -32.86 -13.45 -25.39
C GLU A 1 -31.56 -13.56 -26.17
N ARG A 2 -31.40 -12.76 -27.24
CA ARG A 2 -30.14 -12.69 -28.00
C ARG A 2 -29.14 -11.84 -27.20
N PRO A 3 -27.87 -12.27 -27.07
CA PRO A 3 -26.89 -11.44 -26.39
C PRO A 3 -26.73 -10.11 -27.17
N LEU A 4 -26.67 -9.00 -26.42
CA LEU A 4 -26.47 -7.64 -26.96
C LEU A 4 -25.12 -7.46 -27.66
N VAL A 5 -24.17 -8.36 -27.42
CA VAL A 5 -22.86 -8.40 -28.05
C VAL A 5 -22.65 -9.79 -28.62
N THR A 6 -22.47 -9.87 -29.91
CA THR A 6 -22.11 -11.10 -30.62
C THR A 6 -20.64 -11.03 -30.97
N PHE A 7 -19.89 -12.09 -30.63
CA PHE A 7 -18.52 -12.29 -31.11
C PHE A 7 -18.58 -13.34 -32.23
N ASP A 8 -17.91 -13.11 -33.34
CA ASP A 8 -17.66 -14.15 -34.31
C ASP A 8 -16.73 -15.20 -33.67
N ASP A 9 -17.06 -16.47 -33.84
CA ASP A 9 -16.42 -17.59 -33.14
C ASP A 9 -14.93 -17.78 -33.44
N ALA A 10 -14.38 -17.14 -34.47
CA ALA A 10 -12.95 -17.08 -34.73
C ALA A 10 -12.57 -15.87 -35.59
N ILE A 11 -11.67 -15.05 -35.13
CA ILE A 11 -11.00 -14.02 -35.93
C ILE A 11 -9.64 -14.61 -36.36
N THR A 12 -9.54 -15.07 -37.60
CA THR A 12 -8.25 -15.50 -38.15
C THR A 12 -7.55 -14.30 -38.77
N VAL A 13 -6.46 -13.84 -38.14
CA VAL A 13 -5.62 -12.77 -38.67
C VAL A 13 -4.30 -13.36 -39.17
N SER A 14 -4.15 -13.43 -40.48
CA SER A 14 -2.91 -13.91 -41.12
C SER A 14 -1.88 -12.78 -41.19
N GLY A 15 -0.67 -13.04 -40.66
CA GLY A 15 0.54 -12.33 -41.08
C GLY A 15 0.81 -10.97 -40.50
N LYS A 16 0.18 -10.56 -39.37
CA LYS A 16 0.52 -9.32 -38.66
C LYS A 16 0.78 -9.58 -37.17
N ASP A 17 1.90 -9.09 -36.68
CA ASP A 17 2.26 -9.20 -35.25
C ASP A 17 1.39 -8.34 -34.33
N CYS A 18 0.71 -7.33 -34.90
CA CYS A 18 -0.18 -6.44 -34.16
C CYS A 18 -1.35 -6.02 -35.06
N TYR A 19 -2.54 -5.97 -34.49
CA TYR A 19 -3.74 -5.43 -35.13
C TYR A 19 -4.66 -4.76 -34.11
N THR A 20 -5.59 -3.94 -34.59
CA THR A 20 -6.57 -3.27 -33.74
C THR A 20 -7.97 -3.78 -34.08
N LEU A 21 -8.69 -4.24 -33.06
CA LEU A 21 -10.10 -4.58 -33.15
C LEU A 21 -10.92 -3.32 -32.85
N HIS A 22 -11.69 -2.87 -33.82
CA HIS A 22 -12.63 -1.77 -33.63
C HIS A 22 -14.00 -2.31 -33.22
N CYS A 23 -14.27 -2.28 -31.91
CA CYS A 23 -15.54 -2.73 -31.37
C CYS A 23 -16.62 -1.67 -31.60
N ARG A 24 -17.77 -2.09 -32.11
CA ARG A 24 -18.90 -1.22 -32.36
C ARG A 24 -20.17 -1.75 -31.69
N PHE A 25 -20.93 -0.88 -31.07
CA PHE A 25 -22.24 -1.22 -30.53
C PHE A 25 -23.27 -1.20 -31.68
N LEU A 26 -24.04 -2.27 -31.79
CA LEU A 26 -25.03 -2.49 -32.89
C LEU A 26 -24.41 -2.33 -34.31
N GLY A 27 -23.12 -2.57 -34.46
CA GLY A 27 -22.43 -2.45 -35.74
C GLY A 27 -22.17 -1.02 -36.27
N MET A 28 -22.69 0.00 -35.60
CA MET A 28 -22.65 1.39 -36.07
C MET A 28 -21.90 2.34 -35.15
N ILE A 29 -22.10 2.25 -33.84
CA ILE A 29 -21.56 3.21 -32.86
C ILE A 29 -20.19 2.73 -32.39
N PRO A 30 -19.09 3.50 -32.59
CA PRO A 30 -17.80 3.14 -32.04
C PRO A 30 -17.86 3.04 -30.51
N PHE A 31 -17.40 1.92 -29.96
CA PHE A 31 -17.43 1.67 -28.52
C PHE A 31 -16.03 1.63 -27.90
N LYS A 32 -15.13 0.80 -28.48
CA LYS A 32 -13.78 0.62 -27.96
C LYS A 32 -12.85 0.09 -29.03
N ASP A 33 -11.61 0.53 -29.01
CA ASP A 33 -10.52 -0.05 -29.78
C ASP A 33 -9.66 -0.95 -28.89
N VAL A 34 -9.43 -2.19 -29.30
CA VAL A 34 -8.59 -3.15 -28.60
C VAL A 34 -7.38 -3.45 -29.46
N LYS A 35 -6.19 -3.08 -28.99
CA LYS A 35 -4.92 -3.45 -29.63
C LYS A 35 -4.56 -4.89 -29.25
N VAL A 36 -4.42 -5.74 -30.25
CA VAL A 36 -4.03 -7.14 -30.11
C VAL A 36 -2.62 -7.31 -30.63
N LYS A 37 -1.76 -7.91 -29.82
CA LYS A 37 -0.39 -8.27 -30.19
C LYS A 37 -0.27 -9.78 -30.19
N ASN A 38 0.22 -10.35 -31.29
CA ASN A 38 0.54 -11.76 -31.37
C ASN A 38 1.86 -12.01 -30.60
N THR A 39 1.85 -12.93 -29.67
CA THR A 39 3.05 -13.32 -28.90
C THR A 39 3.26 -14.81 -29.05
N PRO A 40 4.52 -15.29 -29.07
CA PRO A 40 4.80 -16.72 -29.08
C PRO A 40 4.13 -17.40 -27.88
N ALA A 41 3.61 -18.59 -28.09
CA ALA A 41 3.09 -19.42 -27.01
C ALA A 41 4.21 -19.67 -25.98
N LYS A 42 3.84 -19.65 -24.71
CA LYS A 42 4.72 -20.00 -23.61
C LYS A 42 4.06 -21.09 -22.78
N ASP A 43 4.83 -22.08 -22.44
CA ASP A 43 4.39 -23.11 -21.52
C ASP A 43 4.51 -22.61 -20.10
N VAL A 44 3.48 -22.85 -19.30
CA VAL A 44 3.42 -22.45 -17.89
C VAL A 44 2.83 -23.58 -17.06
N TYR A 45 3.31 -23.70 -15.83
CA TYR A 45 2.72 -24.58 -14.83
C TYR A 45 1.59 -23.82 -14.14
N VAL A 46 0.38 -24.32 -14.26
CA VAL A 46 -0.81 -23.72 -13.65
C VAL A 46 -0.83 -24.01 -12.16
N SER A 47 -1.18 -23.03 -11.35
CA SER A 47 -1.34 -23.15 -9.91
C SER A 47 -2.67 -22.51 -9.48
N GLY A 48 -3.12 -22.82 -8.28
CA GLY A 48 -4.31 -22.22 -7.64
C GLY A 48 -4.06 -22.01 -6.14
N ASN A 49 -2.79 -22.02 -5.73
CA ASN A 49 -2.43 -21.91 -4.33
C ASN A 49 -2.66 -20.49 -3.82
N ALA A 50 -3.25 -20.37 -2.63
CA ALA A 50 -3.36 -19.10 -1.94
C ALA A 50 -1.96 -18.60 -1.54
N VAL A 51 -1.71 -17.30 -1.75
CA VAL A 51 -0.46 -16.64 -1.37
C VAL A 51 -0.78 -15.37 -0.58
N GLY A 52 0.02 -15.09 0.44
CA GLY A 52 0.03 -13.81 1.12
C GLY A 52 0.79 -12.79 0.26
N ILE A 53 0.22 -11.61 0.12
CA ILE A 53 0.89 -10.47 -0.48
C ILE A 53 1.24 -9.52 0.66
N TYR A 54 2.50 -9.16 0.76
CA TYR A 54 3.00 -8.25 1.78
C TYR A 54 3.74 -7.11 1.09
N MET A 55 3.32 -5.88 1.39
CA MET A 55 4.00 -4.68 0.93
C MET A 55 4.49 -3.90 2.14
N GLN A 56 5.78 -3.66 2.19
CA GLN A 56 6.39 -2.81 3.20
C GLN A 56 6.37 -1.37 2.69
N THR A 57 5.93 -0.45 3.53
CA THR A 57 5.93 0.98 3.22
C THR A 57 7.33 1.58 3.44
N GLU A 58 7.65 2.66 2.73
CA GLU A 58 8.83 3.48 3.03
C GLU A 58 8.52 4.43 4.18
N GLY A 59 8.83 3.98 5.41
CA GLY A 59 8.47 4.65 6.64
C GLY A 59 7.18 4.10 7.25
N VAL A 60 6.73 4.72 8.31
CA VAL A 60 5.60 4.27 9.12
C VAL A 60 4.43 5.22 8.96
N LEU A 61 3.32 4.72 8.42
CA LEU A 61 2.10 5.49 8.18
C LEU A 61 1.42 5.85 9.50
N ILE A 62 1.07 7.10 9.66
CA ILE A 62 0.23 7.60 10.76
C ILE A 62 -1.24 7.44 10.35
N ILE A 63 -1.99 6.67 11.13
CA ILE A 63 -3.42 6.45 10.94
C ILE A 63 -4.23 7.50 11.69
N ASP A 64 -3.85 7.76 12.96
CA ASP A 64 -4.55 8.71 13.82
C ASP A 64 -3.68 9.12 15.01
N THR A 65 -4.14 10.10 15.78
CA THR A 65 -3.59 10.43 17.11
C THR A 65 -4.45 9.84 18.21
N GLY A 66 -3.87 9.69 19.40
CA GLY A 66 -4.56 9.11 20.54
C GLY A 66 -4.09 9.64 21.88
N GLU A 67 -5.00 9.63 22.81
CA GLU A 67 -4.73 10.07 24.18
C GLU A 67 -3.89 9.01 24.93
N ILE A 68 -2.94 9.52 25.74
CA ILE A 68 -2.11 8.71 26.63
C ILE A 68 -2.46 9.08 28.06
N ARG A 69 -2.71 8.07 28.88
CA ARG A 69 -2.82 8.27 30.31
C ARG A 69 -1.43 8.18 30.94
N SER A 70 -0.97 9.31 31.44
CA SER A 70 0.36 9.44 32.04
C SER A 70 0.42 8.87 33.46
N GLU A 71 1.65 8.59 33.94
CA GLU A 71 1.95 8.10 35.30
C GLU A 71 1.28 8.94 36.40
N GLY A 72 1.08 10.23 36.18
CA GLY A 72 0.34 11.13 37.08
C GLY A 72 -1.17 11.10 36.93
N GLY A 73 -1.77 10.16 36.17
CA GLY A 73 -3.20 10.02 35.93
C GLY A 73 -3.81 11.07 35.02
N LYS A 74 -3.02 11.97 34.43
CA LYS A 74 -3.46 12.95 33.46
C LYS A 74 -3.51 12.35 32.06
N THR A 75 -4.58 12.63 31.34
CA THR A 75 -4.69 12.29 29.93
C THR A 75 -4.08 13.41 29.08
N GLN A 76 -3.21 13.02 28.14
CA GLN A 76 -2.49 13.93 27.23
C GLN A 76 -2.51 13.38 25.81
N ASP A 77 -2.58 14.26 24.82
CA ASP A 77 -2.47 13.93 23.40
C ASP A 77 -1.29 14.70 22.81
N PRO A 78 -0.07 14.15 22.91
CA PRO A 78 1.15 14.88 22.58
C PRO A 78 1.35 15.13 21.09
N ALA A 79 0.67 14.39 20.23
CA ALA A 79 0.79 14.52 18.77
C ALA A 79 -0.37 15.29 18.14
N ARG A 80 -1.40 15.64 18.91
CA ARG A 80 -2.58 16.36 18.43
C ARG A 80 -2.19 17.67 17.73
N ASP A 81 -2.79 17.90 16.56
CA ASP A 81 -2.56 19.09 15.73
C ASP A 81 -1.11 19.23 15.20
N ILE A 82 -0.20 18.29 15.52
CA ILE A 82 1.18 18.28 15.06
C ILE A 82 1.30 17.35 13.82
N VAL A 83 0.87 16.13 13.97
CA VAL A 83 0.84 15.14 12.88
C VAL A 83 -0.57 15.02 12.30
N LYS A 84 -0.67 14.38 11.13
CA LYS A 84 -1.95 14.15 10.46
C LYS A 84 -2.05 12.70 10.00
N PRO A 85 -3.26 12.13 9.96
CA PRO A 85 -3.49 10.90 9.22
C PRO A 85 -2.97 11.03 7.77
N GLY A 86 -2.29 10.00 7.27
CA GLY A 86 -1.64 10.01 5.96
C GLY A 86 -0.18 10.49 5.97
N ASP A 87 0.34 11.01 7.07
CA ASP A 87 1.77 11.29 7.20
C ASP A 87 2.58 9.98 7.31
N TYR A 88 3.73 9.91 6.65
CA TYR A 88 4.68 8.79 6.83
C TYR A 88 5.87 9.25 7.67
N ILE A 89 6.11 8.65 8.82
CA ILE A 89 7.31 8.88 9.61
C ILE A 89 8.48 8.20 8.90
N VAL A 90 9.44 9.01 8.44
CA VAL A 90 10.64 8.55 7.73
C VAL A 90 11.91 8.68 8.55
N ALA A 91 11.91 9.48 9.62
CA ALA A 91 12.99 9.53 10.60
C ALA A 91 12.50 9.99 11.97
N PHE A 92 13.15 9.46 13.00
CA PHE A 92 13.01 9.85 14.39
C PHE A 92 14.35 10.49 14.84
N ASN A 93 14.31 11.73 15.25
CA ASN A 93 15.50 12.56 15.45
C ASN A 93 16.36 12.58 14.16
N GLN A 94 17.49 11.88 14.17
CA GLN A 94 18.40 11.77 13.02
C GLN A 94 18.44 10.34 12.42
N GLU A 95 17.81 9.39 13.11
CA GLU A 95 17.78 7.99 12.68
C GLU A 95 16.66 7.73 11.69
N VAL A 96 16.93 6.89 10.68
CA VAL A 96 15.97 6.53 9.65
C VAL A 96 14.99 5.50 10.18
N VAL A 97 13.71 5.79 10.08
CA VAL A 97 12.62 4.87 10.44
C VAL A 97 12.12 4.17 9.19
N ARG A 98 12.27 2.84 9.14
CA ARG A 98 11.81 1.99 8.03
C ARG A 98 10.56 1.20 8.38
N CYS A 99 10.44 0.82 9.66
CA CYS A 99 9.35 0.02 10.16
C CYS A 99 8.93 0.46 11.58
N LYS A 100 7.80 -0.03 12.02
CA LYS A 100 7.28 0.25 13.37
C LYS A 100 8.26 -0.16 14.48
N GLN A 101 9.05 -1.22 14.24
CA GLN A 101 10.00 -1.70 15.25
C GLN A 101 11.12 -0.68 15.49
N ASP A 102 11.64 -0.04 14.42
CA ASP A 102 12.65 1.02 14.55
C ASP A 102 12.13 2.13 15.47
N LEU A 103 10.89 2.61 15.22
CA LEU A 103 10.25 3.64 16.02
C LEU A 103 10.07 3.24 17.50
N LEU A 104 9.73 1.96 17.75
CA LEU A 104 9.57 1.46 19.12
C LEU A 104 10.91 1.35 19.85
N ASP A 105 11.98 0.97 19.16
CA ASP A 105 13.30 0.85 19.75
C ASP A 105 13.89 2.24 20.07
N ASP A 106 13.74 3.22 19.15
CA ASP A 106 14.12 4.62 19.39
C ASP A 106 13.39 5.22 20.60
N LEU A 107 12.13 4.87 20.81
CA LEU A 107 11.34 5.33 21.96
C LEU A 107 11.77 4.71 23.29
N LYS A 108 12.27 3.46 23.29
CA LYS A 108 12.77 2.80 24.50
C LYS A 108 14.04 3.45 25.03
N ASP A 109 14.94 3.83 24.12
CA ASP A 109 16.24 4.42 24.44
C ASP A 109 16.19 5.93 24.64
N LEU A 110 14.97 6.51 24.67
CA LEU A 110 14.77 7.94 24.74
C LEU A 110 15.22 8.52 26.07
N ASN A 111 16.15 9.48 26.00
CA ASN A 111 16.61 10.28 27.13
C ASN A 111 16.24 11.78 27.01
N GLU A 112 15.54 12.15 25.94
CA GLU A 112 15.21 13.53 25.60
C GLU A 112 13.77 13.86 25.96
N THR A 113 13.51 15.14 26.27
CA THR A 113 12.15 15.62 26.59
C THR A 113 11.33 15.95 25.35
N SER A 114 11.95 16.10 24.20
CA SER A 114 11.30 16.40 22.93
C SER A 114 12.02 15.68 21.80
N VAL A 115 11.28 15.17 20.84
CA VAL A 115 11.80 14.46 19.67
C VAL A 115 11.38 15.17 18.38
N THR A 116 12.20 15.02 17.35
CA THR A 116 11.89 15.50 16.00
C THR A 116 11.49 14.31 15.13
N LEU A 117 10.23 14.30 14.69
CA LEU A 117 9.76 13.39 13.66
C LEU A 117 9.94 14.05 12.30
N LYS A 118 10.66 13.40 11.38
CA LYS A 118 10.58 13.80 9.97
C LYS A 118 9.46 13.01 9.33
N VAL A 119 8.45 13.71 8.86
CA VAL A 119 7.31 13.09 8.19
C VAL A 119 7.27 13.48 6.73
N ARG A 120 6.91 12.52 5.87
CA ARG A 120 6.58 12.78 4.47
C ARG A 120 5.08 13.05 4.41
N ARG A 121 4.72 14.24 3.94
CA ARG A 121 3.36 14.74 3.71
C ARG A 121 3.30 15.34 2.31
N ASP A 122 2.39 14.90 1.45
CA ASP A 122 2.26 15.43 0.07
C ASP A 122 3.62 15.52 -0.66
N GLU A 123 4.40 14.45 -0.64
CA GLU A 123 5.77 14.33 -1.21
C GLU A 123 6.82 15.29 -0.61
N LYS A 124 6.49 16.01 0.44
CA LYS A 124 7.44 16.88 1.16
C LYS A 124 7.83 16.28 2.49
N THR A 125 9.11 16.31 2.80
CA THR A 125 9.58 15.94 4.13
C THR A 125 9.63 17.17 5.02
N ILE A 126 8.89 17.12 6.14
CA ILE A 126 8.81 18.21 7.12
C ILE A 126 9.23 17.70 8.50
N PRO A 127 10.02 18.46 9.25
CA PRO A 127 10.34 18.17 10.65
C PRO A 127 9.21 18.66 11.56
N LEU A 128 8.76 17.79 12.44
CA LEU A 128 7.74 18.07 13.46
C LEU A 128 8.31 17.76 14.84
N SER A 129 8.13 18.65 15.80
CA SER A 129 8.57 18.44 17.18
C SER A 129 7.41 17.90 18.00
N VAL A 130 7.63 16.77 18.67
CA VAL A 130 6.65 16.13 19.57
C VAL A 130 7.31 15.91 20.92
N THR A 131 6.56 16.13 22.00
CA THR A 131 7.02 15.87 23.37
C THR A 131 6.43 14.54 23.83
N PRO A 132 7.20 13.43 23.87
CA PRO A 132 6.70 12.14 24.32
C PRO A 132 6.23 12.18 25.77
N VAL A 133 5.21 11.38 26.07
CA VAL A 133 4.65 11.27 27.42
C VAL A 133 4.91 9.86 27.95
N LYS A 134 5.31 9.74 29.22
CA LYS A 134 5.36 8.44 29.90
C LYS A 134 3.95 7.98 30.26
N ASP A 135 3.60 6.80 29.84
CA ASP A 135 2.37 6.13 30.22
C ASP A 135 2.45 5.61 31.68
N GLU A 136 1.38 4.99 32.17
CA GLU A 136 1.31 4.41 33.53
C GLU A 136 2.37 3.32 33.79
N SER A 137 2.94 2.73 32.75
CA SER A 137 4.03 1.74 32.85
C SER A 137 5.43 2.37 32.83
N GLY A 138 5.55 3.70 32.73
CA GLY A 138 6.81 4.43 32.59
C GLY A 138 7.39 4.39 31.18
N THR A 139 6.65 3.87 30.19
CA THR A 139 7.08 3.79 28.78
C THR A 139 6.75 5.06 28.05
N TYR A 140 7.72 5.60 27.30
CA TYR A 140 7.45 6.76 26.43
C TYR A 140 6.53 6.41 25.27
N LYS A 141 5.56 7.29 25.02
CA LYS A 141 4.58 7.19 23.94
C LYS A 141 4.47 8.52 23.22
N LEU A 142 4.19 8.46 21.92
CA LEU A 142 3.93 9.65 21.10
C LEU A 142 2.43 9.98 20.96
N GLY A 143 1.54 9.07 21.35
CA GLY A 143 0.10 9.24 21.14
C GLY A 143 -0.29 9.20 19.66
N ILE A 144 0.30 8.30 18.90
CA ILE A 144 0.01 8.07 17.49
C ILE A 144 -0.32 6.60 17.23
N TRP A 145 -1.29 6.38 16.35
CA TRP A 145 -1.59 5.06 15.80
C TRP A 145 -0.88 4.93 14.47
N VAL A 146 -0.13 3.85 14.28
CA VAL A 146 0.74 3.68 13.13
C VAL A 146 0.63 2.31 12.50
N ARG A 147 0.93 2.25 11.19
CA ARG A 147 1.04 1.04 10.39
C ARG A 147 2.28 1.13 9.49
N ASP A 148 2.97 0.03 9.29
CA ASP A 148 4.18 -0.06 8.46
C ASP A 148 4.08 -1.13 7.38
N ASP A 149 2.94 -1.79 7.26
CA ASP A 149 2.69 -2.82 6.28
C ASP A 149 1.28 -2.75 5.70
N THR A 150 1.15 -3.26 4.50
CA THR A 150 -0.14 -3.53 3.88
C THR A 150 -0.15 -4.97 3.41
N GLN A 151 -1.12 -5.72 3.89
CA GLN A 151 -1.23 -7.15 3.64
C GLN A 151 -2.45 -7.45 2.78
N GLY A 152 -2.30 -8.40 1.89
CA GLY A 152 -3.39 -8.89 1.05
C GLY A 152 -3.30 -10.40 0.84
N ILE A 153 -4.35 -10.94 0.26
CA ILE A 153 -4.42 -12.34 -0.15
C ILE A 153 -4.54 -12.37 -1.66
N GLY A 154 -3.78 -13.26 -2.28
CA GLY A 154 -3.83 -13.52 -3.70
C GLY A 154 -3.84 -15.01 -4.01
N THR A 155 -3.89 -15.31 -5.30
CA THR A 155 -3.79 -16.67 -5.81
C THR A 155 -2.64 -16.74 -6.80
N LEU A 156 -1.65 -17.58 -6.54
CA LEU A 156 -0.61 -17.91 -7.50
C LEU A 156 -1.28 -18.60 -8.69
N THR A 157 -1.22 -17.98 -9.88
CA THR A 157 -1.95 -18.42 -11.06
C THR A 157 -1.09 -19.33 -11.92
N TYR A 158 0.17 -18.96 -12.13
CA TYR A 158 1.11 -19.75 -12.93
C TYR A 158 2.56 -19.48 -12.54
N VAL A 159 3.43 -20.42 -12.95
CA VAL A 159 4.90 -20.27 -12.93
C VAL A 159 5.44 -20.70 -14.30
N ASP A 160 6.34 -19.93 -14.91
CA ASP A 160 7.01 -20.28 -16.16
C ASP A 160 8.28 -21.11 -15.88
N GLU A 161 8.89 -21.66 -16.95
CA GLU A 161 10.12 -22.46 -16.87
C GLU A 161 11.32 -21.71 -16.29
N ASN A 162 11.30 -20.37 -16.30
CA ASN A 162 12.35 -19.53 -15.77
C ASN A 162 12.10 -19.12 -14.29
N GLY A 163 11.08 -19.70 -13.65
CA GLY A 163 10.69 -19.38 -12.29
C GLY A 163 9.94 -18.05 -12.15
N ARG A 164 9.55 -17.39 -13.24
CA ARG A 164 8.68 -16.21 -13.18
C ARG A 164 7.25 -16.66 -12.91
N TYR A 165 6.56 -15.96 -12.08
CA TYR A 165 5.20 -16.29 -11.70
C TYR A 165 4.24 -15.14 -11.93
N GLY A 166 2.98 -15.46 -12.10
CA GLY A 166 1.87 -14.54 -12.06
C GLY A 166 0.91 -14.91 -10.95
N ALA A 167 0.46 -13.90 -10.22
CA ALA A 167 -0.53 -14.05 -9.18
C ALA A 167 -1.65 -13.03 -9.37
N LEU A 168 -2.86 -13.40 -9.03
CA LEU A 168 -4.02 -12.50 -8.96
C LEU A 168 -4.24 -12.12 -7.50
N GLY A 169 -4.26 -10.83 -7.22
CA GLY A 169 -4.60 -10.29 -5.91
C GLY A 169 -5.80 -9.36 -6.00
N HIS A 170 -6.45 -9.12 -4.89
CA HIS A 170 -7.39 -8.01 -4.78
C HIS A 170 -6.64 -6.69 -4.76
N GLY A 171 -7.27 -5.62 -5.22
CA GLY A 171 -6.78 -4.28 -4.95
C GLY A 171 -6.67 -4.08 -3.43
N ILE A 172 -5.51 -3.64 -2.99
CA ILE A 172 -5.30 -3.30 -1.59
C ILE A 172 -5.59 -1.80 -1.51
N SER A 173 -6.75 -1.46 -0.93
CA SER A 173 -7.09 -0.09 -0.60
C SER A 173 -6.84 0.12 0.88
N ASP A 174 -6.15 1.17 1.22
CA ASP A 174 -6.03 1.56 2.63
C ASP A 174 -7.37 2.17 3.07
N VAL A 175 -8.05 1.46 3.99
CA VAL A 175 -9.38 1.87 4.50
C VAL A 175 -9.26 3.15 5.33
N ASP A 176 -8.09 3.41 5.90
CA ASP A 176 -7.87 4.53 6.83
C ASP A 176 -7.51 5.81 6.07
N THR A 177 -6.84 5.71 4.92
CA THR A 177 -6.44 6.87 4.11
C THR A 177 -7.31 7.08 2.86
N GLY A 178 -8.05 6.06 2.44
CA GLY A 178 -8.90 6.12 1.25
C GLY A 178 -8.15 6.06 -0.08
N GLU A 179 -6.84 5.74 -0.08
CA GLU A 179 -6.00 5.55 -1.28
C GLU A 179 -5.86 4.08 -1.69
#